data_a5be139c259abdb42ac834044628e7b4
#
_entry.id   a5be139c259abdb42ac834044628e7b4
#
_cell.length_a   1.000
_cell.length_b   1.000
_cell.length_c   1.000
_cell.angle_alpha   90.00
_cell.angle_beta   90.00
_cell.angle_gamma   90.00
#
_symmetry.space_group_name_H-M   'P 1'
#
loop_
_entity.id
_entity.type
_entity.pdbx_description
1 polymer ?
#
loop_
_entity_poly.entity_id
_entity_poly.type
_entity_poly.pdbx_seq_one_letter_code
_entity_poly.pdbx_strand_id
1 'polypeptide(L)'
;LARNDGSFQITQFALSDDEIDYTLYNPTHPSGSAYYGEAIDNMPLLEAFPDEQQIVKFKLSTLPRGTAKLPVLDIGYSAITLKQGAQLAITPQTLNYLGNAQIFETSGYSATIGDVRLLSQYNGVGIQSQAATEANQNSTTTIGTNVSKTVLGTQINLTATTVNTLFGTGTDSQLKTTLTVVGLDSGARLTVPITITQNQLT
;
A
#
# COMPACT_ATOMS: atom_id res chain seq x y z
N LEU A 1 2.47 -26.29 -10.97
CA LEU A 1 3.41 -27.39 -10.71
C LEU A 1 2.84 -28.63 -11.38
N ALA A 2 3.51 -29.09 -12.45
CA ALA A 2 3.10 -30.25 -13.21
C ALA A 2 3.11 -31.48 -12.28
N ARG A 3 1.97 -32.14 -12.21
CA ARG A 3 1.93 -33.51 -11.71
C ARG A 3 2.82 -34.35 -12.60
N ASN A 4 3.80 -35.00 -12.05
CA ASN A 4 4.70 -35.89 -12.81
C ASN A 4 4.00 -37.23 -13.14
N ASP A 5 2.77 -37.16 -13.65
CA ASP A 5 1.92 -38.27 -14.00
C ASP A 5 1.80 -38.45 -15.54
N GLY A 6 2.57 -37.67 -16.32
CA GLY A 6 2.54 -37.72 -17.77
C GLY A 6 1.28 -37.14 -18.43
N SER A 7 0.33 -36.60 -17.63
CA SER A 7 -0.92 -36.03 -18.12
C SER A 7 -0.75 -34.64 -18.75
N PHE A 8 0.39 -34.01 -18.52
CA PHE A 8 0.71 -32.70 -19.04
C PHE A 8 2.11 -32.66 -19.65
N GLN A 9 2.19 -32.41 -20.92
CA GLN A 9 3.44 -32.27 -21.67
C GLN A 9 3.50 -30.88 -22.30
N ILE A 10 4.49 -30.08 -21.93
CA ILE A 10 4.80 -28.81 -22.58
C ILE A 10 5.56 -29.14 -23.87
N THR A 11 4.91 -28.95 -25.01
CA THR A 11 5.49 -29.20 -26.35
C THR A 11 6.05 -27.94 -26.99
N GLN A 12 5.53 -26.76 -26.59
CA GLN A 12 5.94 -25.45 -27.10
C GLN A 12 5.73 -24.39 -26.01
N PHE A 13 6.59 -23.39 -25.99
CA PHE A 13 6.37 -22.14 -25.26
C PHE A 13 6.81 -20.98 -26.14
N ALA A 14 6.06 -19.89 -26.06
CA ALA A 14 6.45 -18.63 -26.65
C ALA A 14 7.11 -17.79 -25.54
N LEU A 15 8.26 -17.25 -25.86
CA LEU A 15 8.86 -16.19 -25.08
C LEU A 15 8.43 -14.90 -25.77
N SER A 16 7.52 -14.18 -25.15
CA SER A 16 7.18 -12.82 -25.56
C SER A 16 7.68 -11.87 -24.47
N ASP A 17 8.35 -10.85 -24.91
CA ASP A 17 8.89 -9.80 -24.06
C ASP A 17 8.33 -8.48 -24.58
N ASP A 18 7.00 -8.39 -24.50
CA ASP A 18 6.24 -7.24 -25.01
C ASP A 18 6.49 -5.96 -24.16
N GLU A 19 7.17 -6.11 -23.01
CA GLU A 19 7.49 -5.01 -22.11
C GLU A 19 8.75 -4.25 -22.54
N ILE A 20 9.58 -4.86 -23.40
CA ILE A 20 10.83 -4.27 -23.88
C ILE A 20 10.70 -3.91 -25.35
N ASP A 21 10.86 -2.64 -25.66
CA ASP A 21 10.93 -2.18 -27.04
C ASP A 21 12.35 -2.31 -27.59
N TYR A 22 12.64 -3.44 -28.23
CA TYR A 22 13.94 -3.69 -28.86
C TYR A 22 14.25 -2.81 -30.06
N THR A 23 13.26 -2.06 -30.59
CA THR A 23 13.52 -1.10 -31.68
C THR A 23 14.34 0.11 -31.20
N LEU A 24 14.44 0.29 -29.88
CA LEU A 24 15.28 1.30 -29.25
C LEU A 24 16.79 0.98 -29.28
N TYR A 25 17.17 -0.25 -29.71
CA TYR A 25 18.57 -0.61 -29.89
C TYR A 25 19.21 0.21 -31.02
N ASN A 26 20.23 0.99 -30.71
CA ASN A 26 20.90 1.90 -31.64
C ASN A 26 22.32 1.44 -31.97
N PRO A 27 22.53 0.67 -33.06
CA PRO A 27 23.85 0.15 -33.43
C PRO A 27 24.82 1.24 -33.91
N THR A 28 24.37 2.47 -34.09
CA THR A 28 25.16 3.61 -34.53
C THR A 28 25.33 4.68 -33.44
N HIS A 29 25.21 4.29 -32.19
CA HIS A 29 25.31 5.24 -31.07
C HIS A 29 26.69 5.93 -31.07
N PRO A 30 26.76 7.29 -30.97
CA PRO A 30 27.98 8.06 -31.12
C PRO A 30 29.03 7.77 -30.04
N SER A 31 28.63 7.26 -28.88
CA SER A 31 29.52 6.93 -27.76
C SER A 31 30.04 5.49 -27.81
N GLY A 32 29.76 4.74 -28.88
CA GLY A 32 30.28 3.39 -29.11
C GLY A 32 29.38 2.25 -28.66
N SER A 33 29.87 1.02 -28.87
CA SER A 33 29.06 -0.20 -28.72
C SER A 33 28.57 -0.48 -27.31
N ALA A 34 29.22 0.04 -26.28
CA ALA A 34 28.78 -0.09 -24.90
C ALA A 34 27.43 0.60 -24.62
N TYR A 35 27.01 1.52 -25.49
CA TYR A 35 25.79 2.32 -25.34
C TYR A 35 24.68 1.95 -26.32
N TYR A 36 24.85 0.91 -27.13
CA TYR A 36 23.84 0.51 -28.12
C TYR A 36 22.51 0.14 -27.51
N GLY A 37 22.49 -0.40 -26.28
CA GLY A 37 21.30 -0.75 -25.50
C GLY A 37 20.87 0.28 -24.47
N GLU A 38 21.54 1.44 -24.39
CA GLU A 38 21.30 2.42 -23.31
C GLU A 38 19.82 2.83 -23.19
N ALA A 39 19.14 3.02 -24.31
CA ALA A 39 17.71 3.37 -24.30
C ALA A 39 16.85 2.24 -23.74
N ILE A 40 17.21 0.98 -23.99
CA ILE A 40 16.53 -0.20 -23.46
C ILE A 40 16.82 -0.34 -21.96
N ASP A 41 18.09 -0.22 -21.56
CA ASP A 41 18.50 -0.31 -20.15
C ASP A 41 17.88 0.78 -19.28
N ASN A 42 17.51 1.90 -19.91
CA ASN A 42 16.89 3.04 -19.26
C ASN A 42 15.36 3.01 -19.30
N MET A 43 14.72 1.97 -19.84
CA MET A 43 13.27 1.83 -19.79
C MET A 43 12.80 1.67 -18.34
N PRO A 44 11.63 2.23 -17.99
CA PRO A 44 11.05 2.02 -16.66
C PRO A 44 10.66 0.55 -16.49
N LEU A 45 11.02 -0.04 -15.37
CA LEU A 45 10.55 -1.37 -14.99
C LEU A 45 9.10 -1.26 -14.51
N LEU A 46 8.24 -2.11 -15.06
CA LEU A 46 6.85 -2.26 -14.63
C LEU A 46 6.72 -3.58 -13.88
N GLU A 47 6.18 -3.52 -12.68
CA GLU A 47 5.93 -4.70 -11.87
C GLU A 47 4.50 -4.69 -11.35
N ALA A 48 3.82 -5.84 -11.45
CA ALA A 48 2.49 -6.02 -10.91
C ALA A 48 2.58 -6.55 -9.47
N PHE A 49 1.87 -5.92 -8.54
CA PHE A 49 1.76 -6.41 -7.18
C PHE A 49 0.30 -6.48 -6.73
N PRO A 50 -0.02 -7.36 -5.77
CA PRO A 50 -1.40 -7.61 -5.38
C PRO A 50 -1.99 -6.41 -4.65
N ASP A 51 -3.18 -6.02 -5.05
CA ASP A 51 -4.05 -5.11 -4.32
C ASP A 51 -5.35 -5.85 -3.96
N GLU A 52 -5.46 -6.28 -2.73
CA GLU A 52 -6.59 -7.09 -2.24
C GLU A 52 -7.89 -6.31 -2.12
N GLN A 53 -7.84 -4.99 -2.25
CA GLN A 53 -8.96 -4.08 -1.97
C GLN A 53 -9.65 -3.60 -3.24
N GLN A 54 -9.13 -3.90 -4.41
CA GLN A 54 -9.69 -3.45 -5.69
C GLN A 54 -10.20 -4.63 -6.51
N ILE A 55 -11.15 -4.34 -7.41
CA ILE A 55 -11.68 -5.30 -8.39
C ILE A 55 -10.54 -5.84 -9.27
N VAL A 56 -9.57 -5.00 -9.59
CA VAL A 56 -8.33 -5.42 -10.25
C VAL A 56 -7.37 -5.93 -9.18
N LYS A 57 -7.09 -7.21 -9.22
CA LYS A 57 -6.26 -7.92 -8.24
C LYS A 57 -4.81 -7.45 -8.20
N PHE A 58 -4.32 -6.85 -9.27
CA PHE A 58 -2.95 -6.37 -9.40
C PHE A 58 -2.92 -4.93 -9.88
N LYS A 59 -1.98 -4.17 -9.35
CA LYS A 59 -1.68 -2.82 -9.76
C LYS A 59 -0.27 -2.77 -10.34
N LEU A 60 -0.10 -2.06 -11.44
CA LEU A 60 1.22 -1.82 -12.01
C LEU A 60 1.95 -0.73 -11.21
N SER A 61 3.20 -0.96 -10.91
CA SER A 61 4.10 0.00 -10.29
C SER A 61 5.25 0.32 -11.25
N THR A 62 5.55 1.60 -11.42
CA THR A 62 6.70 2.04 -12.20
C THR A 62 7.87 2.29 -11.27
N LEU A 63 8.99 1.61 -11.52
CA LEU A 63 10.22 1.82 -10.79
C LEU A 63 11.10 2.88 -11.47
N PRO A 64 11.86 3.67 -10.71
CA PRO A 64 12.87 4.55 -11.28
C PRO A 64 13.91 3.77 -12.07
N ARG A 65 14.52 4.42 -13.07
CA ARG A 65 15.60 3.85 -13.87
C ARG A 65 16.73 3.29 -13.00
N GLY A 66 17.23 2.13 -13.34
CA GLY A 66 18.30 1.47 -12.61
C GLY A 66 17.88 0.87 -11.26
N THR A 67 16.59 0.83 -10.95
CA THR A 67 16.09 0.25 -9.72
C THR A 67 15.69 -1.19 -9.97
N ALA A 68 16.34 -2.13 -9.29
CA ALA A 68 16.02 -3.56 -9.35
C ALA A 68 15.04 -4.02 -8.27
N LYS A 69 14.54 -3.12 -7.43
CA LYS A 69 13.66 -3.43 -6.30
C LYS A 69 12.54 -2.40 -6.18
N LEU A 70 11.42 -2.83 -5.65
CA LEU A 70 10.27 -1.96 -5.37
C LEU A 70 10.57 -0.90 -4.32
N PRO A 71 9.95 0.28 -4.42
CA PRO A 71 9.99 1.26 -3.35
C PRO A 71 9.38 0.68 -2.06
N VAL A 72 9.86 1.15 -0.93
CA VAL A 72 9.43 0.71 0.40
C VAL A 72 8.60 1.80 1.03
N LEU A 73 7.42 1.44 1.54
CA LEU A 73 6.58 2.35 2.31
C LEU A 73 6.91 2.20 3.79
N ASP A 74 7.17 3.31 4.45
CA ASP A 74 7.43 3.38 5.89
C ASP A 74 6.40 4.31 6.56
N ILE A 75 5.85 3.86 7.66
CA ILE A 75 4.95 4.64 8.51
C ILE A 75 5.51 4.86 9.93
N GLY A 76 6.74 4.42 10.19
CA GLY A 76 7.37 4.49 11.50
C GLY A 76 6.90 3.42 12.50
N TYR A 77 6.02 2.51 12.09
CA TYR A 77 5.44 1.47 12.96
C TYR A 77 5.39 0.13 12.25
N SER A 78 5.89 -0.93 12.89
CA SER A 78 5.68 -2.31 12.47
C SER A 78 4.36 -2.90 13.02
N ALA A 79 3.87 -2.35 14.12
CA ALA A 79 2.58 -2.61 14.73
C ALA A 79 2.13 -1.38 15.51
N ILE A 80 0.85 -1.10 15.52
CA ILE A 80 0.27 0.05 16.23
C ILE A 80 -0.50 -0.46 17.44
N THR A 81 -0.13 0.01 18.62
CA THR A 81 -0.88 -0.26 19.85
C THR A 81 -1.39 1.05 20.44
N LEU A 82 -2.71 1.14 20.58
CA LEU A 82 -3.40 2.32 21.11
C LEU A 82 -4.16 1.96 22.37
N LYS A 83 -4.18 2.89 23.33
CA LYS A 83 -5.15 2.84 24.42
C LYS A 83 -6.50 3.36 23.93
N GLN A 84 -7.57 2.92 24.56
CA GLN A 84 -8.92 3.45 24.35
C GLN A 84 -8.91 4.99 24.38
N GLY A 85 -9.47 5.64 23.35
CA GLY A 85 -9.47 7.09 23.21
C GLY A 85 -8.17 7.75 22.79
N ALA A 86 -7.08 6.99 22.66
CA ALA A 86 -5.79 7.54 22.21
C ALA A 86 -5.85 7.99 20.75
N GLN A 87 -5.11 9.05 20.45
CA GLN A 87 -4.99 9.62 19.11
C GLN A 87 -3.61 9.31 18.55
N LEU A 88 -3.55 9.07 17.24
CA LEU A 88 -2.32 8.89 16.49
C LEU A 88 -2.43 9.57 15.14
N ALA A 89 -1.39 10.33 14.79
CA ALA A 89 -1.20 10.87 13.46
C ALA A 89 -0.04 10.12 12.80
N ILE A 90 -0.27 9.58 11.61
CA ILE A 90 0.70 8.85 10.82
C ILE A 90 1.02 9.67 9.60
N THR A 91 2.29 9.93 9.34
CA THR A 91 2.79 10.56 8.11
C THR A 91 3.58 9.50 7.33
N PRO A 92 2.94 8.82 6.37
CA PRO A 92 3.63 7.80 5.58
C PRO A 92 4.74 8.42 4.75
N GLN A 93 5.77 7.64 4.49
CA GLN A 93 6.88 8.01 3.61
C GLN A 93 7.17 6.85 2.66
N THR A 94 7.32 7.16 1.38
CA THR A 94 7.83 6.20 0.41
C THR A 94 9.32 6.39 0.28
N LEU A 95 10.09 5.32 0.48
CA LEU A 95 11.53 5.31 0.38
C LEU A 95 11.95 4.52 -0.86
N ASN A 96 13.13 4.83 -1.38
CA ASN A 96 13.74 3.97 -2.38
C ASN A 96 14.04 2.58 -1.79
N TYR A 97 14.37 1.62 -2.64
CA TYR A 97 14.64 0.24 -2.22
C TYR A 97 15.79 0.09 -1.21
N LEU A 98 16.65 1.10 -1.09
CA LEU A 98 17.73 1.13 -0.10
C LEU A 98 17.27 1.70 1.24
N GLY A 99 16.08 2.34 1.29
CA GLY A 99 15.56 2.98 2.48
C GLY A 99 16.28 4.28 2.87
N ASN A 100 17.09 4.84 1.97
CA ASN A 100 17.95 6.00 2.27
C ASN A 100 17.57 7.28 1.51
N ALA A 101 16.60 7.24 0.62
CA ALA A 101 16.10 8.41 -0.10
C ALA A 101 14.58 8.37 -0.21
N GLN A 102 13.93 9.49 0.07
CA GLN A 102 12.49 9.63 -0.03
C GLN A 102 12.06 9.79 -1.49
N ILE A 103 10.99 9.06 -1.85
CA ILE A 103 10.24 9.24 -3.09
C ILE A 103 8.98 10.03 -2.72
N PHE A 104 8.77 11.17 -3.38
CA PHE A 104 7.61 12.00 -3.08
C PHE A 104 6.36 11.46 -3.75
N GLU A 105 5.34 11.16 -2.95
CA GLU A 105 4.00 10.82 -3.41
C GLU A 105 3.20 12.12 -3.57
N THR A 106 3.20 12.69 -4.78
CA THR A 106 2.50 13.96 -5.06
C THR A 106 0.98 13.82 -4.94
N SER A 107 0.46 12.66 -5.30
CA SER A 107 -0.95 12.29 -5.13
C SER A 107 -1.29 11.84 -3.70
N GLY A 108 -0.26 11.70 -2.84
CA GLY A 108 -0.40 11.26 -1.45
C GLY A 108 -0.60 9.77 -1.28
N TYR A 109 -1.28 9.40 -0.20
CA TYR A 109 -1.47 8.01 0.21
C TYR A 109 -2.94 7.69 0.35
N SER A 110 -3.33 6.47 -0.01
CA SER A 110 -4.59 5.88 0.41
C SER A 110 -4.35 5.00 1.63
N ALA A 111 -5.19 5.13 2.65
CA ALA A 111 -5.13 4.32 3.85
C ALA A 111 -6.48 3.64 4.06
N THR A 112 -6.47 2.32 4.22
CA THR A 112 -7.68 1.51 4.41
C THR A 112 -7.59 0.80 5.74
N ILE A 113 -8.60 1.01 6.58
CA ILE A 113 -8.79 0.29 7.85
C ILE A 113 -9.73 -0.89 7.65
N GLY A 114 -9.42 -2.04 8.22
CA GLY A 114 -10.24 -3.25 8.11
C GLY A 114 -11.59 -3.14 8.83
N ASP A 115 -11.62 -2.47 9.98
CA ASP A 115 -12.86 -2.20 10.72
C ASP A 115 -12.83 -0.80 11.33
N VAL A 116 -13.55 0.14 10.71
CA VAL A 116 -13.60 1.54 11.15
C VAL A 116 -14.42 1.72 12.45
N ARG A 117 -15.27 0.77 12.84
CA ARG A 117 -16.06 0.84 14.07
C ARG A 117 -15.19 0.86 15.33
N LEU A 118 -13.95 0.38 15.20
CA LEU A 118 -12.96 0.37 16.28
C LEU A 118 -12.32 1.75 16.49
N LEU A 119 -12.63 2.71 15.62
CA LEU A 119 -12.10 4.07 15.68
C LEU A 119 -13.26 5.06 15.88
N SER A 120 -13.08 6.04 16.75
CA SER A 120 -13.99 7.18 16.89
C SER A 120 -13.72 8.28 15.85
N GLN A 121 -12.47 8.33 15.32
CA GLN A 121 -12.11 9.22 14.23
C GLN A 121 -11.15 8.51 13.28
N TYR A 122 -11.38 8.66 11.98
CA TYR A 122 -10.49 8.17 10.94
C TYR A 122 -10.62 9.07 9.70
N ASN A 123 -9.58 9.85 9.44
CA ASN A 123 -9.55 10.79 8.31
C ASN A 123 -8.11 11.03 7.82
N GLY A 124 -8.01 11.35 6.53
CA GLY A 124 -6.78 11.82 5.90
C GLY A 124 -6.79 13.34 5.77
N VAL A 125 -5.61 13.95 5.82
CA VAL A 125 -5.41 15.38 5.62
C VAL A 125 -4.23 15.64 4.69
N GLY A 126 -4.14 16.86 4.16
CA GLY A 126 -3.02 17.30 3.32
C GLY A 126 -3.22 17.12 1.81
N ILE A 127 -4.33 16.54 1.36
CA ILE A 127 -4.73 16.49 -0.05
C ILE A 127 -6.01 17.28 -0.24
N GLN A 128 -5.99 18.22 -1.18
CA GLN A 128 -7.10 19.10 -1.53
C GLN A 128 -7.76 18.64 -2.85
N SER A 129 -8.23 17.41 -2.92
CA SER A 129 -8.98 16.92 -4.07
C SER A 129 -10.43 16.60 -3.68
N GLN A 130 -11.36 16.67 -4.64
CA GLN A 130 -12.75 16.28 -4.40
C GLN A 130 -12.84 14.82 -3.94
N ALA A 131 -12.08 13.92 -4.57
CA ALA A 131 -12.04 12.51 -4.19
C ALA A 131 -11.55 12.32 -2.74
N ALA A 132 -10.52 13.08 -2.30
CA ALA A 132 -10.05 13.04 -0.92
C ALA A 132 -11.10 13.56 0.06
N THR A 133 -11.80 14.64 -0.30
CA THR A 133 -12.87 15.20 0.51
C THR A 133 -14.01 14.20 0.67
N GLU A 134 -14.44 13.56 -0.40
CA GLU A 134 -15.52 12.56 -0.38
C GLU A 134 -15.09 11.32 0.42
N ALA A 135 -13.88 10.79 0.20
CA ALA A 135 -13.36 9.64 0.94
C ALA A 135 -13.29 9.92 2.45
N ASN A 136 -12.84 11.13 2.82
CA ASN A 136 -12.69 11.51 4.23
C ASN A 136 -14.03 11.85 4.92
N GLN A 137 -15.03 12.31 4.18
CA GLN A 137 -16.35 12.64 4.72
C GLN A 137 -17.32 11.45 4.75
N ASN A 138 -17.14 10.47 3.86
CA ASN A 138 -18.07 9.35 3.71
C ASN A 138 -17.90 8.31 4.83
N SER A 139 -18.14 8.74 6.06
CA SER A 139 -18.11 7.92 7.27
C SER A 139 -19.53 7.50 7.66
N THR A 140 -20.20 6.74 6.80
CA THR A 140 -21.47 6.15 7.18
C THR A 140 -21.20 4.89 7.97
N THR A 141 -21.38 4.97 9.28
CA THR A 141 -21.35 3.82 10.18
C THR A 141 -22.60 2.98 9.93
N THR A 142 -22.50 1.97 9.11
CA THR A 142 -23.56 0.95 9.01
C THR A 142 -23.30 -0.09 10.10
N ILE A 143 -24.18 -0.14 11.08
CA ILE A 143 -24.12 -1.12 12.17
C ILE A 143 -24.41 -2.50 11.58
N GLY A 144 -23.45 -3.43 11.66
CA GLY A 144 -23.75 -4.85 11.46
C GLY A 144 -22.76 -5.71 10.68
N THR A 145 -21.85 -5.15 9.91
CA THR A 145 -20.81 -5.91 9.18
C THR A 145 -19.46 -5.20 9.29
N ASN A 146 -18.38 -5.94 9.15
CA ASN A 146 -17.04 -5.36 9.08
C ASN A 146 -17.03 -4.27 8.01
N VAL A 147 -16.89 -3.01 8.42
CA VAL A 147 -16.92 -1.88 7.53
C VAL A 147 -15.51 -1.38 7.36
N SER A 148 -14.87 -1.80 6.27
CA SER A 148 -13.61 -1.19 5.87
C SER A 148 -13.86 0.23 5.36
N LYS A 149 -12.99 1.15 5.70
CA LYS A 149 -13.02 2.53 5.22
C LYS A 149 -11.65 2.92 4.69
N THR A 150 -11.64 3.57 3.54
CA THR A 150 -10.45 4.16 2.93
C THR A 150 -10.50 5.68 3.05
N VAL A 151 -9.37 6.28 3.40
CA VAL A 151 -9.16 7.73 3.43
C VAL A 151 -7.94 8.09 2.59
N LEU A 152 -7.90 9.32 2.08
CA LEU A 152 -6.79 9.82 1.28
C LEU A 152 -6.12 10.99 2.02
N GLY A 153 -4.78 11.02 2.02
CA GLY A 153 -4.05 12.10 2.66
C GLY A 153 -2.53 11.93 2.58
N THR A 154 -1.80 12.98 2.89
CA THR A 154 -0.37 12.91 3.20
C THR A 154 -0.12 12.59 4.67
N GLN A 155 -1.14 12.80 5.50
CA GLN A 155 -1.18 12.40 6.90
C GLN A 155 -2.51 11.72 7.19
N ILE A 156 -2.47 10.64 7.95
CA ILE A 156 -3.62 9.85 8.36
C ILE A 156 -3.81 9.99 9.87
N ASN A 157 -4.96 10.49 10.27
CA ASN A 157 -5.32 10.65 11.67
C ASN A 157 -6.30 9.57 12.09
N LEU A 158 -6.03 8.94 13.20
CA LEU A 158 -6.91 7.94 13.80
C LEU A 158 -7.01 8.16 15.31
N THR A 159 -8.20 7.94 15.83
CA THR A 159 -8.49 7.98 17.26
C THR A 159 -9.18 6.68 17.64
N ALA A 160 -8.62 5.96 18.60
CA ALA A 160 -9.21 4.71 19.09
C ALA A 160 -10.61 4.96 19.69
N THR A 161 -11.48 3.95 19.56
CA THR A 161 -12.83 4.02 20.11
C THR A 161 -12.84 4.30 21.60
N THR A 162 -13.87 5.01 22.07
CA THR A 162 -14.15 5.20 23.51
C THR A 162 -15.28 4.30 24.01
N VAL A 163 -15.88 3.49 23.12
CA VAL A 163 -17.06 2.67 23.40
C VAL A 163 -16.64 1.39 24.13
N ASN A 164 -16.95 1.31 25.43
CA ASN A 164 -16.62 0.16 26.26
C ASN A 164 -17.29 -1.14 25.83
N THR A 165 -18.48 -1.08 25.26
CA THR A 165 -19.25 -2.27 24.86
C THR A 165 -18.62 -3.06 23.71
N LEU A 166 -17.69 -2.46 22.97
CA LEU A 166 -16.93 -3.16 21.93
C LEU A 166 -15.86 -4.07 22.52
N PHE A 167 -15.38 -3.75 23.72
CA PHE A 167 -14.46 -4.61 24.47
C PHE A 167 -15.27 -5.68 25.19
N GLY A 168 -14.87 -6.93 25.10
CA GLY A 168 -15.52 -8.00 25.85
C GLY A 168 -15.40 -7.80 27.36
N THR A 169 -15.97 -8.73 28.14
CA THR A 169 -16.02 -8.65 29.61
C THR A 169 -14.72 -9.08 30.30
N GLY A 170 -13.65 -9.37 29.55
CA GLY A 170 -12.36 -9.81 30.11
C GLY A 170 -11.47 -8.62 30.50
N THR A 171 -10.64 -8.78 31.52
CA THR A 171 -9.68 -7.78 31.99
C THR A 171 -8.60 -7.41 30.98
N ASP A 172 -8.33 -8.26 29.99
CA ASP A 172 -7.33 -8.06 28.93
C ASP A 172 -7.98 -7.92 27.54
N SER A 173 -9.16 -7.31 27.51
CA SER A 173 -9.91 -7.21 26.27
C SER A 173 -9.21 -6.29 25.27
N GLN A 174 -8.94 -6.81 24.08
CA GLN A 174 -8.26 -6.14 23.01
C GLN A 174 -9.09 -6.20 21.73
N LEU A 175 -9.14 -5.07 21.03
CA LEU A 175 -9.71 -4.99 19.68
C LEU A 175 -8.57 -5.00 18.67
N LYS A 176 -8.70 -5.79 17.62
CA LYS A 176 -7.66 -5.94 16.60
C LYS A 176 -8.22 -5.64 15.21
N THR A 177 -7.47 -4.91 14.43
CA THR A 177 -7.74 -4.63 13.03
C THR A 177 -6.43 -4.44 12.28
N THR A 178 -6.49 -4.12 10.99
CA THR A 178 -5.32 -3.86 10.15
C THR A 178 -5.47 -2.52 9.47
N LEU A 179 -4.37 -1.82 9.28
CA LEU A 179 -4.24 -0.63 8.47
C LEU A 179 -3.39 -0.95 7.25
N THR A 180 -3.94 -0.77 6.06
CA THR A 180 -3.21 -0.89 4.81
C THR A 180 -3.01 0.50 4.22
N VAL A 181 -1.77 0.87 3.96
CA VAL A 181 -1.39 2.15 3.35
C VAL A 181 -0.76 1.88 2.00
N VAL A 182 -1.13 2.67 1.00
CA VAL A 182 -0.63 2.58 -0.38
C VAL A 182 -0.24 3.96 -0.88
N GLY A 183 0.97 4.10 -1.40
CA GLY A 183 1.39 5.28 -2.14
C GLY A 183 0.67 5.36 -3.48
N LEU A 184 0.05 6.50 -3.78
CA LEU A 184 -0.80 6.62 -4.97
C LEU A 184 -0.02 6.77 -6.27
N ASP A 185 1.21 7.28 -6.21
CA ASP A 185 2.07 7.43 -7.37
C ASP A 185 2.97 6.20 -7.57
N SER A 186 3.62 5.71 -6.50
CA SER A 186 4.54 4.57 -6.57
C SER A 186 3.83 3.21 -6.52
N GLY A 187 2.65 3.15 -5.91
CA GLY A 187 1.97 1.90 -5.60
C GLY A 187 2.59 1.11 -4.44
N ALA A 188 3.62 1.64 -3.77
CA ALA A 188 4.21 0.99 -2.60
C ALA A 188 3.15 0.74 -1.52
N ARG A 189 3.16 -0.44 -0.93
CA ARG A 189 2.12 -0.89 -0.01
C ARG A 189 2.71 -1.41 1.29
N LEU A 190 2.06 -1.08 2.40
CA LEU A 190 2.37 -1.61 3.72
C LEU A 190 1.08 -1.92 4.48
N THR A 191 1.01 -3.09 5.11
CA THR A 191 -0.08 -3.46 6.01
C THR A 191 0.47 -3.68 7.41
N VAL A 192 -0.11 -2.99 8.39
CA VAL A 192 0.27 -3.09 9.80
C VAL A 192 -0.91 -3.48 10.67
N PRO A 193 -0.72 -4.32 11.69
CA PRO A 193 -1.75 -4.63 12.67
C PRO A 193 -1.96 -3.44 13.62
N ILE A 194 -3.22 -3.21 13.99
CA ILE A 194 -3.63 -2.27 15.02
C ILE A 194 -4.25 -3.06 16.18
N THR A 195 -3.78 -2.80 17.37
CA THR A 195 -4.34 -3.33 18.61
C THR A 195 -4.81 -2.17 19.50
N ILE A 196 -6.05 -2.21 19.92
CA ILE A 196 -6.61 -1.22 20.85
C ILE A 196 -6.86 -1.92 22.18
N THR A 197 -6.27 -1.38 23.24
CA THR A 197 -6.40 -1.90 24.61
C THR A 197 -7.41 -1.07 25.40
N GLN A 198 -8.25 -1.72 26.18
CA GLN A 198 -9.17 -1.04 27.07
C GLN A 198 -8.40 -0.33 28.18
N ASN A 199 -8.85 0.86 28.57
CA ASN A 199 -8.39 1.48 29.81
C ASN A 199 -9.02 0.70 30.98
N GLN A 200 -8.20 0.07 31.79
CA GLN A 200 -8.69 -0.57 33.02
C GLN A 200 -9.29 0.53 33.92
N LEU A 201 -10.55 0.33 34.32
CA LEU A 201 -11.11 1.11 35.42
C LEU A 201 -10.34 0.73 36.69
N THR A 202 -9.48 1.64 37.16
CA THR A 202 -8.88 1.55 38.49
C THR A 202 -9.92 1.84 39.56
#